data_d626c9935a49ea53fc60368504cc4961
#
_entry.id   d626c9935a49ea53fc60368504cc4961
#
_cell.length_a   1.000
_cell.length_b   1.000
_cell.length_c   1.000
_cell.angle_alpha   90.00
_cell.angle_beta   90.00
_cell.angle_gamma   90.00
#
_symmetry.space_group_name_H-M   'P 1'
#
loop_
_entity.id
_entity.type
_entity.pdbx_description
1 polymer ?
#
loop_
_entity_poly.entity_id
_entity_poly.type
_entity_poly.pdbx_seq_one_letter_code
_entity_poly.pdbx_strand_id
1 'polypeptide(L)'
;MGRFGFRKNSGRQNGAPASGQQFRPLMQEVESERSPVPNILRKVAFFRESPPSKAALHESKGRTESEAGRQQSKILPGCETEHQLQEKWQTQDRANNFYNKQVLDFLAPKMQEFIRRQEFLFIASADRSGECDCTSKFGKPGFIRVLSDKYLIYPEYRGNGVFANTGNMLENPHIALLMIDFTRDTVGLHVNGKVRVIASEELLEYRDNLPADVLEEMRQEGKKCPERWIMVEVEEAYIQCSKHIPLMKKLDKKIDWGTDNVAAKGGDYFEVMNIPLYRRIGGDETIERCTDIFYKKVLQDETVKRFFEGVDMESQRLKQKSFLTMAFGGPYRYDAQDLREAHKQLVEKHGLSDRHFDRVCEIFKETAAELHIPSDQIEEMMTVLESTRDAVLNR
;
A
#
# COMPACT_ATOMS: atom_id res chain seq x y z
N MET A 1 35.57 15.51 53.73
CA MET A 1 36.19 14.31 54.32
C MET A 1 35.75 13.17 53.37
N GLY A 2 36.52 12.40 52.67
CA GLY A 2 37.91 12.12 52.62
C GLY A 2 38.32 11.75 51.19
N ARG A 3 39.52 12.13 50.90
CA ARG A 3 40.32 11.81 49.69
C ARG A 3 40.83 10.36 49.76
N PHE A 4 41.08 9.78 48.58
CA PHE A 4 42.16 8.83 48.22
C PHE A 4 42.00 8.50 46.75
N GLY A 5 42.95 8.50 45.82
CA GLY A 5 44.39 8.65 45.87
C GLY A 5 44.92 8.01 44.57
N PHE A 6 45.66 8.78 43.77
CA PHE A 6 46.33 8.36 42.52
C PHE A 6 47.39 7.27 42.75
N ARG A 7 47.54 6.34 41.82
CA ARG A 7 48.84 5.72 41.52
C ARG A 7 49.07 5.57 40.02
N LYS A 8 50.05 6.32 39.54
CA LYS A 8 50.79 6.09 38.29
C LYS A 8 51.70 4.88 38.45
N ASN A 9 51.89 4.07 37.43
CA ASN A 9 53.16 3.38 37.24
C ASN A 9 53.52 3.39 35.74
N SER A 10 54.70 3.89 35.50
CA SER A 10 55.45 4.01 34.27
C SER A 10 56.29 2.72 34.03
N GLY A 11 56.43 2.30 32.77
CA GLY A 11 57.36 1.29 32.35
C GLY A 11 57.53 1.25 30.83
N ARG A 12 58.59 1.97 30.38
CA ARG A 12 59.13 1.86 29.01
C ARG A 12 59.79 0.52 28.84
N GLN A 13 59.72 -0.09 27.66
CA GLN A 13 60.95 -0.58 26.97
C GLN A 13 60.71 -0.77 25.46
N ASN A 14 61.76 -0.40 24.72
CA ASN A 14 61.94 -0.38 23.29
C ASN A 14 62.15 -1.77 22.69
N GLY A 15 61.84 -1.90 21.38
CA GLY A 15 62.35 -3.00 20.56
C GLY A 15 61.72 -3.08 19.18
N ALA A 16 62.28 -2.37 18.18
CA ALA A 16 62.22 -2.79 16.80
C ALA A 16 63.42 -3.67 16.47
N PRO A 17 63.33 -4.62 15.51
CA PRO A 17 63.68 -4.27 14.13
C PRO A 17 62.87 -5.01 13.03
N ALA A 18 62.75 -4.31 11.90
CA ALA A 18 62.93 -4.68 10.51
C ALA A 18 62.70 -6.12 10.04
N SER A 19 61.80 -6.30 9.07
CA SER A 19 62.16 -6.85 7.75
C SER A 19 60.96 -6.76 6.79
N GLY A 20 61.22 -6.21 5.62
CA GLY A 20 60.23 -6.04 4.56
C GLY A 20 59.85 -7.39 3.96
N GLN A 21 58.56 -7.54 3.71
CA GLN A 21 58.06 -8.49 2.73
C GLN A 21 57.17 -7.72 1.76
N GLN A 22 57.66 -7.68 0.53
CA GLN A 22 56.92 -7.21 -0.63
C GLN A 22 55.69 -8.06 -0.84
N PHE A 23 54.52 -7.45 -0.75
CA PHE A 23 53.29 -8.06 -1.24
C PHE A 23 53.29 -8.01 -2.76
N ARG A 24 53.45 -9.14 -3.43
CA ARG A 24 53.09 -9.37 -4.81
C ARG A 24 51.56 -9.53 -4.87
N PRO A 25 50.83 -8.87 -5.79
CA PRO A 25 49.44 -9.19 -6.05
C PRO A 25 49.39 -10.50 -6.85
N LEU A 26 48.86 -11.55 -6.26
CA LEU A 26 48.34 -12.71 -6.96
C LEU A 26 47.02 -12.32 -7.58
N MET A 27 47.05 -11.90 -8.84
CA MET A 27 45.89 -12.00 -9.71
C MET A 27 45.71 -13.48 -10.03
N GLN A 28 44.87 -14.17 -9.26
CA GLN A 28 44.22 -15.38 -9.72
C GLN A 28 42.96 -14.97 -10.43
N GLU A 29 42.90 -15.27 -11.71
CA GLU A 29 41.69 -15.32 -12.49
C GLU A 29 40.73 -16.27 -11.80
N VAL A 30 39.72 -15.71 -11.11
CA VAL A 30 38.56 -16.47 -10.69
C VAL A 30 37.66 -16.54 -11.91
N GLU A 31 37.76 -17.60 -12.69
CA GLU A 31 36.66 -18.02 -13.55
C GLU A 31 35.41 -18.14 -12.68
N SER A 32 34.49 -17.19 -12.82
CA SER A 32 33.22 -17.24 -12.15
C SER A 32 32.43 -18.38 -12.78
N GLU A 33 32.44 -19.54 -12.14
CA GLU A 33 31.41 -20.55 -12.34
C GLU A 33 30.06 -19.88 -12.04
N ARG A 34 29.34 -19.53 -13.09
CA ARG A 34 27.95 -19.10 -12.98
C ARG A 34 27.18 -20.25 -12.37
N SER A 35 26.79 -20.11 -11.13
CA SER A 35 25.90 -21.06 -10.45
C SER A 35 24.69 -21.33 -11.35
N PRO A 36 24.31 -22.59 -11.61
CA PRO A 36 23.20 -22.89 -12.47
C PRO A 36 21.93 -22.28 -11.91
N VAL A 37 21.24 -21.48 -12.74
CA VAL A 37 19.93 -20.85 -12.37
C VAL A 37 19.00 -21.98 -11.92
N PRO A 38 18.45 -21.92 -10.70
CA PRO A 38 17.55 -22.96 -10.20
C PRO A 38 16.43 -23.26 -11.19
N ASN A 39 16.01 -24.51 -11.27
CA ASN A 39 15.05 -24.99 -12.27
C ASN A 39 13.69 -24.26 -12.18
N ILE A 40 13.34 -23.78 -10.98
CA ILE A 40 12.17 -22.93 -10.74
C ILE A 40 12.25 -21.64 -11.56
N LEU A 41 13.43 -20.99 -11.64
CA LEU A 41 13.61 -19.73 -12.36
C LEU A 41 13.51 -19.91 -13.88
N ARG A 42 13.94 -21.07 -14.40
CA ARG A 42 13.77 -21.41 -15.83
C ARG A 42 12.32 -21.64 -16.20
N LYS A 43 11.54 -22.39 -15.38
CA LYS A 43 10.11 -22.63 -15.62
C LYS A 43 9.26 -21.38 -15.44
N VAL A 44 9.61 -20.53 -14.49
CA VAL A 44 8.93 -19.27 -14.23
C VAL A 44 9.21 -18.23 -15.34
N ALA A 45 10.42 -18.24 -15.93
CA ALA A 45 10.77 -17.38 -17.08
C ALA A 45 10.12 -17.84 -18.39
N PHE A 46 9.69 -19.10 -18.52
CA PHE A 46 9.09 -19.65 -19.75
C PHE A 46 7.63 -19.20 -20.00
N PHE A 47 6.98 -18.54 -19.07
CA PHE A 47 5.66 -17.93 -19.29
C PHE A 47 5.76 -16.50 -19.81
N ARG A 48 6.76 -16.21 -20.65
CA ARG A 48 6.74 -15.04 -21.52
C ARG A 48 5.87 -15.34 -22.72
N GLU A 49 4.92 -14.42 -22.95
CA GLU A 49 4.12 -14.20 -24.15
C GLU A 49 2.70 -14.78 -24.12
N SER A 50 1.79 -13.91 -23.67
CA SER A 50 0.49 -13.85 -24.35
C SER A 50 0.75 -13.33 -25.77
N PRO A 51 0.23 -13.95 -26.84
CA PRO A 51 0.48 -13.47 -28.19
C PRO A 51 -0.11 -12.08 -28.37
N PRO A 52 0.57 -11.17 -29.08
CA PRO A 52 0.03 -9.87 -29.39
C PRO A 52 -1.24 -10.02 -30.22
N SER A 53 -2.27 -9.27 -29.85
CA SER A 53 -3.51 -9.16 -30.63
C SER A 53 -3.19 -8.78 -32.07
N LYS A 54 -3.78 -9.50 -33.02
CA LYS A 54 -3.67 -9.23 -34.47
C LYS A 54 -4.32 -7.88 -34.81
N ALA A 55 -3.60 -6.79 -34.67
CA ALA A 55 -3.94 -5.52 -35.27
C ALA A 55 -2.71 -4.59 -35.28
N ALA A 56 -1.75 -4.83 -36.15
CA ALA A 56 -0.83 -3.83 -36.73
C ALA A 56 0.18 -4.54 -37.64
N LEU A 57 -0.31 -5.08 -38.77
CA LEU A 57 0.52 -5.41 -39.94
C LEU A 57 0.10 -4.46 -41.03
N HIS A 58 0.77 -3.32 -41.15
CA HIS A 58 0.87 -2.59 -42.42
C HIS A 58 2.31 -2.18 -42.64
N GLU A 59 2.83 -2.79 -43.67
CA GLU A 59 3.91 -2.51 -44.58
C GLU A 59 4.83 -1.31 -44.32
N SER A 60 6.14 -1.59 -44.25
CA SER A 60 7.12 -0.75 -44.96
C SER A 60 8.21 -1.63 -45.54
N LYS A 61 8.24 -1.66 -46.90
CA LYS A 61 9.28 -2.26 -47.72
C LYS A 61 10.57 -1.42 -47.68
N GLY A 62 11.68 -2.13 -47.51
CA GLY A 62 12.90 -1.88 -48.24
C GLY A 62 13.80 -0.72 -47.82
N ARG A 63 14.85 -1.05 -47.07
CA ARG A 63 16.17 -0.45 -47.29
C ARG A 63 17.26 -1.41 -46.81
N THR A 64 18.11 -1.81 -47.71
CA THR A 64 19.38 -2.51 -47.47
C THR A 64 20.32 -1.51 -46.77
N GLU A 65 20.74 -1.80 -45.56
CA GLU A 65 21.82 -1.08 -44.88
C GLU A 65 22.96 -2.05 -44.57
N SER A 66 24.13 -1.56 -44.92
CA SER A 66 25.43 -2.18 -44.81
C SER A 66 25.79 -2.53 -43.35
N GLU A 67 26.42 -3.68 -43.17
CA GLU A 67 27.10 -4.11 -41.95
C GLU A 67 28.26 -3.17 -41.59
N ALA A 68 28.04 -2.21 -40.73
CA ALA A 68 29.08 -1.48 -40.01
C ALA A 68 28.56 -1.02 -38.66
N GLY A 69 29.02 -1.72 -37.60
CA GLY A 69 29.07 -1.16 -36.25
C GLY A 69 27.73 -1.00 -35.53
N ARG A 70 26.98 -2.09 -35.19
CA ARG A 70 26.00 -2.06 -34.11
C ARG A 70 26.72 -1.99 -32.74
N GLN A 71 27.14 -0.80 -32.35
CA GLN A 71 27.16 -0.49 -30.92
C GLN A 71 25.70 -0.51 -30.47
N GLN A 72 25.30 -1.54 -29.74
CA GLN A 72 24.03 -1.52 -28.98
C GLN A 72 24.09 -0.28 -28.10
N SER A 73 23.30 0.73 -28.44
CA SER A 73 23.08 1.87 -27.52
C SER A 73 22.51 1.31 -26.25
N LYS A 74 23.29 1.34 -25.17
CA LYS A 74 22.83 0.94 -23.84
C LYS A 74 21.62 1.82 -23.51
N ILE A 75 20.45 1.22 -23.38
CA ILE A 75 19.25 1.94 -22.96
C ILE A 75 19.56 2.49 -21.56
N LEU A 76 19.51 3.80 -21.40
CA LEU A 76 19.76 4.44 -20.11
C LEU A 76 18.62 4.09 -19.14
N PRO A 77 18.91 3.90 -17.82
CA PRO A 77 17.89 3.78 -16.79
C PRO A 77 16.98 5.02 -16.74
N GLY A 78 15.76 4.84 -16.25
CA GLY A 78 14.80 5.92 -16.10
C GLY A 78 13.89 6.11 -17.33
N CYS A 79 12.93 7.04 -17.21
CA CYS A 79 11.98 7.34 -18.27
C CYS A 79 12.44 8.54 -19.14
N GLU A 80 11.80 8.69 -20.28
CA GLU A 80 12.10 9.80 -21.21
C GLU A 80 11.97 11.18 -20.54
N THR A 81 10.97 11.37 -19.71
CA THR A 81 10.77 12.64 -18.98
C THR A 81 11.90 12.94 -18.00
N GLU A 82 12.47 11.92 -17.35
CA GLU A 82 13.68 12.10 -16.52
C GLU A 82 14.84 12.63 -17.35
N HIS A 83 15.05 12.07 -18.53
CA HIS A 83 16.12 12.51 -19.44
C HIS A 83 15.91 13.95 -19.92
N GLN A 84 14.66 14.33 -20.26
CA GLN A 84 14.31 15.71 -20.62
C GLN A 84 14.56 16.69 -19.48
N LEU A 85 14.25 16.30 -18.22
CA LEU A 85 14.55 17.11 -17.04
C LEU A 85 16.05 17.24 -16.77
N GLN A 86 16.82 16.19 -16.99
CA GLN A 86 18.28 16.22 -16.88
C GLN A 86 18.89 17.18 -17.91
N GLU A 87 18.37 17.19 -19.13
CA GLU A 87 18.76 18.13 -20.17
C GLU A 87 18.41 19.57 -19.78
N LYS A 88 17.14 19.81 -19.42
CA LYS A 88 16.65 21.12 -19.01
C LYS A 88 17.46 21.73 -17.87
N TRP A 89 17.90 20.93 -16.90
CA TRP A 89 18.66 21.38 -15.75
C TRP A 89 20.17 21.16 -15.84
N GLN A 90 20.66 20.72 -17.01
CA GLN A 90 22.08 20.50 -17.28
C GLN A 90 22.74 19.54 -16.27
N THR A 91 22.08 18.42 -16.01
CA THR A 91 22.54 17.42 -15.03
C THR A 91 22.90 16.06 -15.65
N GLN A 92 22.92 15.95 -16.98
CA GLN A 92 23.15 14.70 -17.72
C GLN A 92 24.45 13.99 -17.29
N ASP A 93 25.55 14.73 -17.19
CA ASP A 93 26.85 14.15 -16.80
C ASP A 93 26.80 13.52 -15.40
N ARG A 94 26.12 14.20 -14.47
CA ARG A 94 25.93 13.68 -13.11
C ARG A 94 25.04 12.46 -13.10
N ALA A 95 23.94 12.46 -13.85
CA ALA A 95 23.02 11.33 -13.98
C ALA A 95 23.72 10.13 -14.63
N ASN A 96 24.43 10.35 -15.74
CA ASN A 96 25.19 9.31 -16.44
C ASN A 96 26.29 8.69 -15.54
N ASN A 97 26.96 9.51 -14.75
CA ASN A 97 27.93 9.01 -13.78
C ASN A 97 27.28 8.12 -12.71
N PHE A 98 26.08 8.47 -12.26
CA PHE A 98 25.31 7.65 -11.32
C PHE A 98 24.85 6.34 -11.97
N TYR A 99 24.24 6.40 -13.15
CA TYR A 99 23.79 5.22 -13.89
C TYR A 99 24.94 4.23 -14.16
N ASN A 100 26.08 4.72 -14.58
CA ASN A 100 27.21 3.87 -14.91
C ASN A 100 27.92 3.26 -13.70
N LYS A 101 27.87 3.90 -12.52
CA LYS A 101 28.62 3.50 -11.34
C LYS A 101 27.79 2.86 -10.22
N GLN A 102 26.50 3.15 -10.19
CA GLN A 102 25.66 2.81 -9.01
C GLN A 102 24.43 1.98 -9.37
N VAL A 103 23.95 2.02 -10.63
CA VAL A 103 22.76 1.27 -11.03
C VAL A 103 23.19 -0.03 -11.69
N LEU A 104 22.74 -1.14 -11.11
CA LEU A 104 22.96 -2.49 -11.63
C LEU A 104 21.59 -3.09 -12.00
N ASP A 105 21.59 -3.96 -12.99
CA ASP A 105 20.42 -4.76 -13.35
C ASP A 105 20.37 -6.11 -12.60
N PHE A 106 21.17 -6.26 -11.54
CA PHE A 106 21.29 -7.45 -10.70
C PHE A 106 21.72 -7.09 -9.27
N LEU A 107 21.56 -8.03 -8.34
CA LEU A 107 21.99 -7.90 -6.94
C LEU A 107 23.46 -8.31 -6.79
N ALA A 108 24.35 -7.34 -6.64
CA ALA A 108 25.75 -7.61 -6.31
C ALA A 108 25.88 -8.34 -4.96
N PRO A 109 26.96 -9.11 -4.68
CA PRO A 109 27.08 -9.89 -3.44
C PRO A 109 26.86 -9.08 -2.17
N LYS A 110 27.33 -7.83 -2.14
CA LYS A 110 27.14 -6.92 -1.01
C LYS A 110 25.69 -6.47 -0.83
N MET A 111 24.93 -6.30 -1.93
CA MET A 111 23.50 -6.02 -1.89
C MET A 111 22.72 -7.23 -1.36
N GLN A 112 23.10 -8.45 -1.78
CA GLN A 112 22.48 -9.68 -1.27
C GLN A 112 22.72 -9.84 0.24
N GLU A 113 23.94 -9.59 0.73
CA GLU A 113 24.25 -9.59 2.16
C GLU A 113 23.41 -8.55 2.91
N PHE A 114 23.29 -7.34 2.34
CA PHE A 114 22.48 -6.26 2.91
C PHE A 114 21.01 -6.68 3.02
N ILE A 115 20.42 -7.27 1.99
CA ILE A 115 19.03 -7.74 1.97
C ILE A 115 18.79 -8.79 3.05
N ARG A 116 19.69 -9.79 3.19
CA ARG A 116 19.51 -10.90 4.15
C ARG A 116 19.45 -10.47 5.61
N ARG A 117 19.96 -9.30 5.95
CA ARG A 117 19.94 -8.79 7.33
C ARG A 117 18.81 -7.82 7.63
N GLN A 118 17.99 -7.45 6.63
CA GLN A 118 16.88 -6.54 6.84
C GLN A 118 15.76 -7.18 7.66
N GLU A 119 15.12 -6.38 8.50
CA GLU A 119 13.95 -6.75 9.30
C GLU A 119 12.68 -6.07 8.83
N PHE A 120 12.79 -5.15 7.88
CA PHE A 120 11.67 -4.48 7.22
C PHE A 120 12.04 -4.03 5.82
N LEU A 121 11.03 -3.81 4.99
CA LEU A 121 11.15 -3.17 3.70
C LEU A 121 9.92 -2.32 3.41
N PHE A 122 10.10 -1.25 2.67
CA PHE A 122 9.01 -0.47 2.09
C PHE A 122 8.75 -0.95 0.66
N ILE A 123 7.48 -0.96 0.28
CA ILE A 123 7.00 -1.44 -1.01
C ILE A 123 6.14 -0.36 -1.61
N ALA A 124 6.46 0.05 -2.83
CA ALA A 124 5.59 0.89 -3.63
C ALA A 124 5.07 0.09 -4.84
N SER A 125 3.79 0.25 -5.12
CA SER A 125 3.11 -0.33 -6.27
C SER A 125 2.09 0.67 -6.80
N ALA A 126 1.66 0.52 -8.04
CA ALA A 126 0.60 1.31 -8.63
C ALA A 126 -0.33 0.40 -9.41
N ASP A 127 -1.60 0.74 -9.46
CA ASP A 127 -2.55 0.07 -10.32
C ASP A 127 -2.35 0.44 -11.81
N ARG A 128 -3.23 -0.04 -12.66
CA ARG A 128 -3.22 0.25 -14.12
C ARG A 128 -3.41 1.73 -14.43
N SER A 129 -4.09 2.47 -13.57
CA SER A 129 -4.37 3.91 -13.72
C SER A 129 -3.27 4.80 -13.17
N GLY A 130 -2.27 4.22 -12.49
CA GLY A 130 -1.18 4.93 -11.85
C GLY A 130 -1.49 5.36 -10.42
N GLU A 131 -2.60 4.91 -9.82
CA GLU A 131 -2.90 5.16 -8.41
C GLU A 131 -1.93 4.36 -7.54
N CYS A 132 -1.13 5.09 -6.77
CA CYS A 132 -0.03 4.52 -6.00
C CYS A 132 -0.47 4.09 -4.59
N ASP A 133 0.08 2.96 -4.12
CA ASP A 133 0.05 2.56 -2.72
C ASP A 133 1.46 2.25 -2.22
N CYS A 134 1.72 2.58 -0.96
CA CYS A 134 2.97 2.30 -0.28
C CYS A 134 2.71 1.59 1.04
N THR A 135 3.30 0.42 1.21
CA THR A 135 3.21 -0.36 2.44
C THR A 135 4.58 -0.77 2.96
N SER A 136 4.60 -1.38 4.14
CA SER A 136 5.82 -1.95 4.71
C SER A 136 5.59 -3.40 5.13
N LYS A 137 6.63 -4.22 5.02
CA LYS A 137 6.68 -5.58 5.53
C LYS A 137 7.74 -5.69 6.59
N PHE A 138 7.48 -6.50 7.59
CA PHE A 138 8.37 -6.72 8.72
C PHE A 138 8.59 -8.22 8.90
N GLY A 139 9.81 -8.59 9.29
CA GLY A 139 10.18 -9.98 9.55
C GLY A 139 11.46 -10.07 10.36
N LYS A 140 11.86 -11.29 10.70
CA LYS A 140 13.21 -11.54 11.25
C LYS A 140 14.24 -11.37 10.14
N PRO A 141 15.52 -11.10 10.45
CA PRO A 141 16.60 -11.16 9.46
C PRO A 141 16.49 -12.43 8.62
N GLY A 142 16.55 -12.27 7.29
CA GLY A 142 16.36 -13.38 6.35
C GLY A 142 14.91 -13.58 5.86
N PHE A 143 13.94 -12.77 6.27
CA PHE A 143 12.58 -12.90 5.74
C PHE A 143 12.48 -12.55 4.25
N ILE A 144 13.40 -11.74 3.73
CA ILE A 144 13.58 -11.53 2.29
C ILE A 144 14.65 -12.52 1.82
N ARG A 145 14.29 -13.48 0.98
CA ARG A 145 15.20 -14.51 0.46
C ARG A 145 15.71 -14.09 -0.91
N VAL A 146 17.01 -14.03 -1.04
CA VAL A 146 17.67 -13.85 -2.33
C VAL A 146 17.87 -15.22 -2.95
N LEU A 147 17.13 -15.49 -4.05
CA LEU A 147 17.18 -16.78 -4.75
C LEU A 147 18.34 -16.84 -5.75
N SER A 148 18.69 -15.70 -6.34
CA SER A 148 19.85 -15.50 -7.23
C SER A 148 20.21 -14.02 -7.28
N ASP A 149 21.15 -13.66 -8.12
CA ASP A 149 21.46 -12.25 -8.41
C ASP A 149 20.32 -11.48 -9.11
N LYS A 150 19.37 -12.20 -9.71
CA LYS A 150 18.23 -11.63 -10.44
C LYS A 150 16.90 -11.76 -9.71
N TYR A 151 16.80 -12.59 -8.69
CA TYR A 151 15.51 -12.91 -8.07
C TYR A 151 15.56 -12.87 -6.56
N LEU A 152 14.56 -12.27 -5.97
CA LEU A 152 14.26 -12.35 -4.55
C LEU A 152 12.80 -12.72 -4.31
N ILE A 153 12.50 -13.24 -3.12
CA ILE A 153 11.15 -13.62 -2.70
C ILE A 153 10.92 -13.24 -1.24
N TYR A 154 9.71 -12.82 -0.90
CA TYR A 154 9.29 -12.60 0.49
C TYR A 154 7.86 -13.08 0.73
N PRO A 155 7.52 -13.46 1.99
CA PRO A 155 6.21 -13.98 2.34
C PRO A 155 5.16 -12.86 2.45
N GLU A 156 3.94 -13.16 2.04
CA GLU A 156 2.75 -12.34 2.27
C GLU A 156 1.81 -13.08 3.22
N TYR A 157 1.70 -12.56 4.44
CA TYR A 157 0.82 -13.10 5.47
C TYR A 157 -0.57 -12.49 5.40
N ARG A 158 -1.51 -13.08 6.12
CA ARG A 158 -2.86 -12.56 6.27
C ARG A 158 -2.84 -11.10 6.75
N GLY A 159 -3.40 -10.21 5.94
CA GLY A 159 -3.53 -8.78 6.23
C GLY A 159 -4.95 -8.38 6.68
N ASN A 160 -5.32 -7.15 6.38
CA ASN A 160 -6.62 -6.55 6.69
C ASN A 160 -7.74 -6.93 5.68
N GLY A 161 -7.43 -7.68 4.63
CA GLY A 161 -8.37 -8.10 3.59
C GLY A 161 -8.58 -7.08 2.46
N VAL A 162 -7.95 -5.91 2.49
CA VAL A 162 -8.08 -4.88 1.44
C VAL A 162 -7.31 -5.26 0.18
N PHE A 163 -6.13 -5.92 0.32
CA PHE A 163 -5.26 -6.35 -0.77
C PHE A 163 -4.75 -5.23 -1.69
N ALA A 164 -4.65 -3.98 -1.23
CA ALA A 164 -4.27 -2.83 -2.04
C ALA A 164 -3.00 -3.09 -2.87
N ASN A 165 -1.87 -3.40 -2.23
CA ASN A 165 -0.61 -3.71 -2.93
C ASN A 165 -0.72 -4.96 -3.82
N THR A 166 -1.37 -6.03 -3.35
CA THR A 166 -1.51 -7.27 -4.12
C THR A 166 -2.37 -7.04 -5.37
N GLY A 167 -3.45 -6.26 -5.26
CA GLY A 167 -4.28 -5.84 -6.38
C GLY A 167 -3.47 -5.08 -7.42
N ASN A 168 -2.73 -4.06 -6.98
CA ASN A 168 -1.85 -3.28 -7.86
C ASN A 168 -0.85 -4.17 -8.61
N MET A 169 -0.18 -5.09 -7.91
CA MET A 169 0.80 -6.02 -8.51
C MET A 169 0.19 -6.95 -9.55
N LEU A 170 -1.08 -7.33 -9.42
CA LEU A 170 -1.79 -8.16 -10.39
C LEU A 170 -2.22 -7.38 -11.63
N GLU A 171 -2.55 -6.10 -11.48
CA GLU A 171 -2.93 -5.23 -12.60
C GLU A 171 -1.73 -4.63 -13.33
N ASN A 172 -0.70 -4.24 -12.58
CA ASN A 172 0.53 -3.64 -13.07
C ASN A 172 1.72 -4.34 -12.39
N PRO A 173 2.34 -5.33 -13.04
CA PRO A 173 3.34 -6.19 -12.41
C PRO A 173 4.71 -5.51 -12.23
N HIS A 174 4.72 -4.26 -11.77
CA HIS A 174 5.92 -3.52 -11.40
C HIS A 174 5.92 -3.20 -9.90
N ILE A 175 7.09 -3.20 -9.32
CA ILE A 175 7.28 -3.00 -7.88
C ILE A 175 8.57 -2.21 -7.63
N ALA A 176 8.53 -1.36 -6.62
CA ALA A 176 9.74 -0.77 -6.05
C ALA A 176 9.86 -1.16 -4.58
N LEU A 177 11.04 -1.64 -4.22
CA LEU A 177 11.41 -2.00 -2.86
C LEU A 177 12.48 -1.02 -2.36
N LEU A 178 12.27 -0.51 -1.14
CA LEU A 178 13.26 0.31 -0.45
C LEU A 178 13.57 -0.31 0.91
N MET A 179 14.81 -0.67 1.12
CA MET A 179 15.36 -1.16 2.38
C MET A 179 16.34 -0.13 2.94
N ILE A 180 16.22 0.21 4.23
CA ILE A 180 17.08 1.21 4.88
C ILE A 180 17.63 0.63 6.17
N ASP A 181 18.94 0.66 6.33
CA ASP A 181 19.59 0.34 7.59
C ASP A 181 19.79 1.62 8.41
N PHE A 182 18.92 1.83 9.39
CA PHE A 182 19.01 2.96 10.33
C PHE A 182 19.95 2.71 11.50
N THR A 183 20.43 1.49 11.69
CA THR A 183 21.04 1.06 12.96
C THR A 183 22.54 0.82 12.89
N ARG A 184 23.07 0.57 11.72
CA ARG A 184 24.46 0.17 11.53
C ARG A 184 25.17 0.98 10.45
N ASP A 185 24.79 0.78 9.17
CA ASP A 185 25.55 1.32 8.06
C ASP A 185 24.95 2.64 7.53
N THR A 186 23.73 2.99 7.96
CA THR A 186 22.99 4.18 7.54
C THR A 186 22.97 4.38 6.02
N VAL A 187 22.74 3.28 5.30
CA VAL A 187 22.56 3.27 3.84
C VAL A 187 21.22 2.61 3.50
N GLY A 188 20.72 2.88 2.32
CA GLY A 188 19.57 2.16 1.78
C GLY A 188 19.89 1.50 0.45
N LEU A 189 19.01 0.59 0.05
CA LEU A 189 19.04 -0.11 -1.20
C LEU A 189 17.67 0.00 -1.87
N HIS A 190 17.63 0.55 -3.08
CA HIS A 190 16.49 0.46 -3.97
C HIS A 190 16.60 -0.81 -4.82
N VAL A 191 15.48 -1.52 -4.98
CA VAL A 191 15.36 -2.64 -5.92
C VAL A 191 14.03 -2.46 -6.66
N ASN A 192 14.11 -2.17 -7.94
CA ASN A 192 12.96 -2.04 -8.82
C ASN A 192 12.90 -3.26 -9.74
N GLY A 193 11.70 -3.68 -10.12
CA GLY A 193 11.57 -4.81 -11.01
C GLY A 193 10.15 -5.26 -11.27
N LYS A 194 10.06 -6.42 -11.90
CA LYS A 194 8.79 -7.10 -12.16
C LYS A 194 8.42 -8.03 -11.03
N VAL A 195 7.13 -8.11 -10.76
CA VAL A 195 6.61 -8.90 -9.64
C VAL A 195 5.66 -10.00 -10.11
N ARG A 196 5.71 -11.14 -9.39
CA ARG A 196 4.71 -12.21 -9.46
C ARG A 196 4.20 -12.50 -8.06
N VAL A 197 2.89 -12.58 -7.96
CA VAL A 197 2.18 -13.07 -6.77
C VAL A 197 1.95 -14.56 -6.96
N ILE A 198 2.45 -15.38 -6.05
CA ILE A 198 2.43 -16.84 -6.14
C ILE A 198 1.70 -17.38 -4.91
N ALA A 199 0.65 -18.17 -5.10
CA ALA A 199 -0.02 -18.84 -3.99
C ALA A 199 0.92 -19.85 -3.32
N SER A 200 0.76 -20.05 -2.00
CA SER A 200 1.62 -21.00 -1.28
C SER A 200 1.53 -22.40 -1.83
N GLU A 201 0.34 -22.82 -2.26
CA GLU A 201 0.10 -24.12 -2.88
C GLU A 201 0.85 -24.27 -4.21
N GLU A 202 0.82 -23.23 -5.05
CA GLU A 202 1.56 -23.19 -6.32
C GLU A 202 3.08 -23.23 -6.08
N LEU A 203 3.56 -22.53 -5.07
CA LEU A 203 4.99 -22.52 -4.74
C LEU A 203 5.47 -23.91 -4.28
N LEU A 204 4.62 -24.73 -3.64
CA LEU A 204 4.96 -26.08 -3.22
C LEU A 204 5.23 -27.04 -4.41
N GLU A 205 4.74 -26.75 -5.60
CA GLU A 205 5.08 -27.53 -6.80
C GLU A 205 6.59 -27.47 -7.12
N TYR A 206 7.27 -26.45 -6.63
CA TYR A 206 8.70 -26.20 -6.82
C TYR A 206 9.56 -26.54 -5.60
N ARG A 207 9.02 -27.28 -4.62
CA ARG A 207 9.63 -27.56 -3.32
C ARG A 207 11.10 -28.04 -3.37
N ASP A 208 11.45 -28.84 -4.40
CA ASP A 208 12.80 -29.40 -4.55
C ASP A 208 13.86 -28.34 -4.91
N ASN A 209 13.42 -27.14 -5.29
CA ASN A 209 14.26 -26.02 -5.70
C ASN A 209 14.16 -24.82 -4.74
N LEU A 210 13.35 -24.92 -3.68
CA LEU A 210 13.21 -23.86 -2.69
C LEU A 210 14.24 -23.97 -1.57
N PRO A 211 14.69 -22.83 -1.03
CA PRO A 211 15.48 -22.83 0.21
C PRO A 211 14.73 -23.54 1.35
N ALA A 212 15.46 -24.25 2.20
CA ALA A 212 14.88 -25.04 3.28
C ALA A 212 14.07 -24.18 4.27
N ASP A 213 14.51 -22.96 4.53
CA ASP A 213 13.83 -22.00 5.41
C ASP A 213 12.50 -21.50 4.83
N VAL A 214 12.36 -21.39 3.50
CA VAL A 214 11.08 -21.13 2.84
C VAL A 214 10.12 -22.28 3.08
N LEU A 215 10.58 -23.52 2.89
CA LEU A 215 9.77 -24.72 3.13
C LEU A 215 9.37 -24.87 4.61
N GLU A 216 10.22 -24.51 5.53
CA GLU A 216 9.93 -24.51 6.96
C GLU A 216 8.85 -23.47 7.30
N GLU A 217 8.94 -22.28 6.74
CA GLU A 217 7.96 -21.21 6.94
C GLU A 217 6.58 -21.59 6.36
N MET A 218 6.56 -22.26 5.22
CA MET A 218 5.31 -22.77 4.59
C MET A 218 4.65 -23.92 5.40
N ARG A 219 5.40 -24.61 6.26
CA ARG A 219 4.85 -25.64 7.16
C ARG A 219 4.25 -25.08 8.45
N GLN A 220 4.39 -23.77 8.69
CA GLN A 220 3.76 -23.12 9.84
C GLN A 220 2.24 -23.26 9.75
N GLU A 221 1.57 -23.46 10.90
CA GLU A 221 0.13 -23.61 10.94
C GLU A 221 -0.60 -22.31 11.22
N GLY A 222 -1.82 -22.19 10.70
CA GLY A 222 -2.74 -21.10 10.96
C GLY A 222 -2.24 -19.75 10.45
N LYS A 223 -2.43 -18.70 11.23
CA LYS A 223 -2.11 -17.30 10.84
C LYS A 223 -0.63 -16.98 10.68
N LYS A 224 0.25 -17.90 11.00
CA LYS A 224 1.70 -17.77 10.85
C LYS A 224 2.19 -18.33 9.51
N CYS A 225 1.34 -19.08 8.79
CA CYS A 225 1.64 -19.55 7.45
C CYS A 225 1.46 -18.39 6.45
N PRO A 226 2.41 -18.15 5.54
CA PRO A 226 2.19 -17.25 4.42
C PRO A 226 1.04 -17.73 3.54
N GLU A 227 0.12 -16.84 3.18
CA GLU A 227 -0.96 -17.15 2.24
C GLU A 227 -0.46 -17.15 0.80
N ARG A 228 0.55 -16.33 0.52
CA ARG A 228 1.17 -16.18 -0.79
C ARG A 228 2.60 -15.69 -0.66
N TRP A 229 3.29 -15.68 -1.77
CA TRP A 229 4.66 -15.23 -1.88
C TRP A 229 4.81 -14.22 -2.99
N ILE A 230 5.62 -13.22 -2.76
CA ILE A 230 5.91 -12.18 -3.73
C ILE A 230 7.32 -12.41 -4.26
N MET A 231 7.41 -12.78 -5.54
CA MET A 231 8.68 -12.96 -6.23
C MET A 231 8.97 -11.74 -7.10
N VAL A 232 10.18 -11.23 -6.99
CA VAL A 232 10.63 -10.04 -7.74
C VAL A 232 11.79 -10.42 -8.65
N GLU A 233 11.63 -10.12 -9.95
CA GLU A 233 12.70 -10.13 -10.96
C GLU A 233 13.34 -8.74 -10.98
N VAL A 234 14.61 -8.66 -10.63
CA VAL A 234 15.34 -7.40 -10.48
C VAL A 234 15.66 -6.81 -11.86
N GLU A 235 15.18 -5.60 -12.11
CA GLU A 235 15.51 -4.79 -13.29
C GLU A 235 16.54 -3.71 -12.94
N GLU A 236 16.45 -3.14 -11.72
CA GLU A 236 17.39 -2.13 -11.24
C GLU A 236 17.67 -2.33 -9.74
N ALA A 237 18.92 -2.18 -9.35
CA ALA A 237 19.35 -2.15 -7.96
C ALA A 237 20.39 -1.06 -7.76
N TYR A 238 20.16 -0.13 -6.80
CA TYR A 238 21.07 0.99 -6.56
C TYR A 238 20.99 1.52 -5.13
N ILE A 239 22.02 2.23 -4.73
CA ILE A 239 22.18 2.76 -3.36
C ILE A 239 21.27 3.97 -3.10
N GLN A 240 20.61 3.99 -1.95
CA GLN A 240 20.14 5.22 -1.29
C GLN A 240 21.27 5.76 -0.42
N CYS A 241 21.73 6.97 -0.71
CA CYS A 241 22.89 7.54 -0.03
C CYS A 241 22.65 7.77 1.47
N SER A 242 23.69 7.60 2.27
CA SER A 242 23.67 7.72 3.74
C SER A 242 23.51 9.14 4.27
N LYS A 243 23.71 10.16 3.42
CA LYS A 243 23.86 11.57 3.84
C LYS A 243 22.78 12.11 4.77
N HIS A 244 21.53 11.66 4.59
CA HIS A 244 20.39 12.14 5.36
C HIS A 244 19.68 11.00 6.14
N ILE A 245 20.24 9.79 6.16
CA ILE A 245 19.67 8.68 6.91
C ILE A 245 20.14 8.83 8.38
N PRO A 246 19.20 9.02 9.32
CA PRO A 246 19.58 9.15 10.73
C PRO A 246 20.06 7.82 11.30
N LEU A 247 21.04 7.86 12.18
CA LEU A 247 21.42 6.70 12.98
C LEU A 247 20.44 6.55 14.15
N MET A 248 19.79 5.39 14.24
CA MET A 248 18.79 5.07 15.25
C MET A 248 19.26 3.88 16.12
N LYS A 249 18.68 3.78 17.31
CA LYS A 249 18.85 2.61 18.18
C LYS A 249 17.57 1.81 18.22
N LYS A 250 17.66 0.52 17.89
CA LYS A 250 16.54 -0.42 18.06
C LYS A 250 16.32 -0.68 19.55
N LEU A 251 15.07 -0.53 19.99
CA LEU A 251 14.63 -0.90 21.34
C LEU A 251 13.91 -2.25 21.28
N ASP A 252 13.96 -2.97 22.41
CA ASP A 252 13.24 -4.22 22.55
C ASP A 252 11.74 -3.96 22.61
N LYS A 253 11.01 -4.64 21.73
CA LYS A 253 9.55 -4.65 21.69
C LYS A 253 9.09 -6.07 21.43
N LYS A 254 8.21 -6.59 22.27
CA LYS A 254 7.51 -7.84 21.97
C LYS A 254 6.63 -7.64 20.76
N ILE A 255 6.80 -8.47 19.74
CA ILE A 255 5.99 -8.45 18.53
C ILE A 255 5.05 -9.67 18.58
N ASP A 256 3.76 -9.40 18.60
CA ASP A 256 2.71 -10.43 18.66
C ASP A 256 2.31 -10.85 17.25
N TRP A 257 3.16 -11.66 16.60
CA TRP A 257 2.94 -12.17 15.23
C TRP A 257 1.62 -12.93 15.11
N GLY A 258 0.82 -12.57 14.10
CA GLY A 258 -0.44 -13.25 13.78
C GLY A 258 -1.60 -12.99 14.75
N THR A 259 -1.47 -12.01 15.67
CA THR A 259 -2.54 -11.66 16.62
C THR A 259 -3.71 -10.95 15.96
N ASP A 260 -4.93 -11.23 16.43
CA ASP A 260 -6.14 -10.45 16.12
C ASP A 260 -6.54 -9.49 17.23
N ASN A 261 -5.73 -9.38 18.29
CA ASN A 261 -6.00 -8.45 19.39
C ASN A 261 -6.00 -7.00 18.87
N VAL A 262 -7.14 -6.30 19.01
CA VAL A 262 -7.35 -4.94 18.50
C VAL A 262 -6.36 -3.94 19.12
N ALA A 263 -6.10 -4.04 20.42
CA ALA A 263 -5.15 -3.15 21.10
C ALA A 263 -3.70 -3.37 20.60
N ALA A 264 -3.30 -4.63 20.36
CA ALA A 264 -1.99 -4.95 19.81
C ALA A 264 -1.83 -4.46 18.34
N LYS A 265 -2.94 -4.32 17.60
CA LYS A 265 -3.02 -3.76 16.24
C LYS A 265 -3.03 -2.22 16.22
N GLY A 266 -3.07 -1.56 17.39
CA GLY A 266 -3.14 -0.10 17.51
C GLY A 266 -4.56 0.43 17.68
N GLY A 267 -5.62 -0.38 17.53
CA GLY A 267 -7.01 0.03 17.64
C GLY A 267 -7.37 1.17 16.69
N ASP A 268 -8.21 2.07 17.14
CA ASP A 268 -8.55 3.33 16.45
C ASP A 268 -7.60 4.48 16.89
N TYR A 269 -6.28 4.27 16.67
CA TYR A 269 -5.23 5.22 17.08
C TYR A 269 -5.45 6.63 16.52
N PHE A 270 -5.98 6.76 15.32
CA PHE A 270 -6.24 8.04 14.66
C PHE A 270 -7.65 8.58 14.95
N GLU A 271 -8.40 7.94 15.84
CA GLU A 271 -9.74 8.34 16.27
C GLU A 271 -10.73 8.52 15.11
N VAL A 272 -10.63 7.67 14.11
CA VAL A 272 -11.47 7.71 12.91
C VAL A 272 -12.95 7.55 13.26
N MET A 273 -13.25 6.75 14.30
CA MET A 273 -14.63 6.56 14.78
C MET A 273 -15.19 7.81 15.46
N ASN A 274 -14.36 8.74 15.89
CA ASN A 274 -14.76 10.04 16.45
C ASN A 274 -15.03 11.10 15.38
N ILE A 275 -14.70 10.80 14.11
CA ILE A 275 -15.04 11.68 12.99
C ILE A 275 -16.57 11.67 12.86
N PRO A 276 -17.24 12.86 12.81
CA PRO A 276 -18.69 12.92 12.66
C PRO A 276 -19.18 12.09 11.46
N LEU A 277 -20.31 11.40 11.64
CA LEU A 277 -20.92 10.55 10.62
C LEU A 277 -21.06 11.27 9.28
N TYR A 278 -21.47 12.54 9.31
CA TYR A 278 -21.52 13.41 8.12
C TYR A 278 -20.25 13.37 7.27
N ARG A 279 -19.07 13.45 7.88
CA ARG A 279 -17.78 13.39 7.17
C ARG A 279 -17.46 11.99 6.66
N ARG A 280 -17.78 10.97 7.46
CA ARG A 280 -17.49 9.57 7.12
C ARG A 280 -18.31 9.08 5.93
N ILE A 281 -19.55 9.58 5.77
CA ILE A 281 -20.42 9.21 4.64
C ILE A 281 -20.13 10.02 3.35
N GLY A 282 -19.20 10.99 3.37
CA GLY A 282 -18.82 11.79 2.19
C GLY A 282 -19.36 13.23 2.16
N GLY A 283 -19.91 13.74 3.28
CA GLY A 283 -20.29 15.16 3.45
C GLY A 283 -21.43 15.63 2.57
N ASP A 284 -21.36 16.91 2.14
CA ASP A 284 -22.44 17.60 1.42
C ASP A 284 -22.89 16.89 0.14
N GLU A 285 -21.94 16.35 -0.64
CA GLU A 285 -22.24 15.66 -1.90
C GLU A 285 -23.10 14.42 -1.67
N THR A 286 -22.77 13.61 -0.68
CA THR A 286 -23.52 12.41 -0.35
C THR A 286 -24.89 12.76 0.22
N ILE A 287 -24.99 13.76 1.11
CA ILE A 287 -26.27 14.21 1.66
C ILE A 287 -27.20 14.73 0.55
N GLU A 288 -26.68 15.49 -0.41
CA GLU A 288 -27.45 15.99 -1.54
C GLU A 288 -27.98 14.85 -2.41
N ARG A 289 -27.12 13.94 -2.83
CA ARG A 289 -27.52 12.76 -3.62
C ARG A 289 -28.52 11.88 -2.86
N CYS A 290 -28.29 11.67 -1.57
CA CYS A 290 -29.20 10.93 -0.70
C CYS A 290 -30.58 11.59 -0.65
N THR A 291 -30.64 12.90 -0.46
CA THR A 291 -31.90 13.66 -0.42
C THR A 291 -32.65 13.56 -1.75
N ASP A 292 -31.97 13.66 -2.88
CA ASP A 292 -32.59 13.59 -4.20
C ASP A 292 -33.15 12.20 -4.51
N ILE A 293 -32.41 11.13 -4.23
CA ILE A 293 -32.88 9.76 -4.45
C ILE A 293 -34.04 9.44 -3.48
N PHE A 294 -33.88 9.84 -2.23
CA PHE A 294 -34.92 9.64 -1.19
C PHE A 294 -36.25 10.24 -1.62
N TYR A 295 -36.31 11.51 -2.05
CA TYR A 295 -37.59 12.12 -2.48
C TYR A 295 -38.14 11.55 -3.77
N LYS A 296 -37.31 11.07 -4.70
CA LYS A 296 -37.78 10.32 -5.87
C LYS A 296 -38.55 9.07 -5.44
N LYS A 297 -38.06 8.33 -4.44
CA LYS A 297 -38.71 7.12 -3.92
C LYS A 297 -39.98 7.48 -3.12
N VAL A 298 -39.89 8.44 -2.20
CA VAL A 298 -41.00 8.88 -1.36
C VAL A 298 -42.23 9.33 -2.21
N LEU A 299 -42.01 10.09 -3.29
CA LEU A 299 -43.08 10.56 -4.17
C LEU A 299 -43.72 9.45 -5.02
N GLN A 300 -43.09 8.28 -5.10
CA GLN A 300 -43.60 7.10 -5.78
C GLN A 300 -44.24 6.09 -4.84
N ASP A 301 -44.05 6.23 -3.53
CA ASP A 301 -44.51 5.27 -2.53
C ASP A 301 -45.95 5.58 -2.10
N GLU A 302 -46.87 4.64 -2.32
CA GLU A 302 -48.32 4.79 -2.05
C GLU A 302 -48.63 5.02 -0.55
N THR A 303 -47.75 4.62 0.36
CA THR A 303 -47.95 4.77 1.80
C THR A 303 -47.72 6.19 2.27
N VAL A 304 -46.71 6.87 1.70
CA VAL A 304 -46.23 8.16 2.23
C VAL A 304 -46.36 9.34 1.29
N LYS A 305 -46.52 9.14 -0.05
CA LYS A 305 -46.55 10.21 -1.03
C LYS A 305 -47.62 11.28 -0.74
N ARG A 306 -48.77 10.90 -0.15
CA ARG A 306 -49.89 11.79 0.18
C ARG A 306 -49.53 12.93 1.12
N PHE A 307 -48.53 12.75 1.95
CA PHE A 307 -48.07 13.78 2.87
C PHE A 307 -47.25 14.89 2.20
N PHE A 308 -46.90 14.70 0.93
CA PHE A 308 -46.12 15.64 0.10
C PHE A 308 -46.94 16.29 -1.00
N GLU A 309 -48.27 16.02 -1.06
CA GLU A 309 -49.17 16.67 -2.00
C GLU A 309 -49.27 18.17 -1.67
N GLY A 310 -48.99 19.02 -2.68
CA GLY A 310 -49.02 20.47 -2.54
C GLY A 310 -47.80 21.08 -1.82
N VAL A 311 -46.80 20.27 -1.44
CA VAL A 311 -45.57 20.75 -0.82
C VAL A 311 -44.61 21.30 -1.87
N ASP A 312 -43.99 22.44 -1.61
CA ASP A 312 -42.86 22.93 -2.40
C ASP A 312 -41.63 22.02 -2.17
N MET A 313 -41.40 21.14 -3.13
CA MET A 313 -40.38 20.11 -3.03
C MET A 313 -38.96 20.67 -3.07
N GLU A 314 -38.72 21.85 -3.68
CA GLU A 314 -37.38 22.47 -3.65
C GLU A 314 -37.05 22.94 -2.24
N SER A 315 -37.96 23.69 -1.61
CA SER A 315 -37.80 24.09 -0.21
C SER A 315 -37.71 22.90 0.75
N GLN A 316 -38.51 21.84 0.50
CA GLN A 316 -38.48 20.62 1.34
C GLN A 316 -37.14 19.88 1.26
N ARG A 317 -36.55 19.77 0.08
CA ARG A 317 -35.21 19.18 -0.10
C ARG A 317 -34.14 19.96 0.66
N LEU A 318 -34.16 21.29 0.58
CA LEU A 318 -33.22 22.14 1.31
C LEU A 318 -33.34 21.96 2.82
N LYS A 319 -34.57 21.87 3.34
CA LYS A 319 -34.82 21.60 4.77
C LYS A 319 -34.29 20.23 5.18
N GLN A 320 -34.56 19.19 4.39
CA GLN A 320 -34.09 17.85 4.65
C GLN A 320 -32.56 17.76 4.61
N LYS A 321 -31.93 18.38 3.61
CA LYS A 321 -30.46 18.46 3.52
C LYS A 321 -29.86 19.11 4.77
N SER A 322 -30.40 20.25 5.19
CA SER A 322 -29.95 20.95 6.41
C SER A 322 -30.14 20.11 7.67
N PHE A 323 -31.29 19.45 7.79
CA PHE A 323 -31.57 18.54 8.89
C PHE A 323 -30.60 17.37 8.96
N LEU A 324 -30.40 16.64 7.87
CA LEU A 324 -29.47 15.49 7.81
C LEU A 324 -28.04 15.92 8.09
N THR A 325 -27.60 17.06 7.52
CA THR A 325 -26.28 17.61 7.78
C THR A 325 -26.05 17.83 9.28
N MET A 326 -27.01 18.47 9.97
CA MET A 326 -26.93 18.69 11.41
C MET A 326 -27.02 17.37 12.19
N ALA A 327 -27.99 16.52 11.86
CA ALA A 327 -28.25 15.26 12.57
C ALA A 327 -27.06 14.31 12.55
N PHE A 328 -26.27 14.34 11.47
CA PHE A 328 -25.06 13.53 11.32
C PHE A 328 -23.78 14.25 11.76
N GLY A 329 -23.89 15.40 12.43
CA GLY A 329 -22.76 16.12 13.01
C GLY A 329 -21.97 17.00 12.02
N GLY A 330 -22.60 17.45 10.95
CA GLY A 330 -22.05 18.41 10.00
C GLY A 330 -22.07 19.86 10.48
N PRO A 331 -21.49 20.81 9.71
CA PRO A 331 -21.23 22.17 10.16
C PRO A 331 -22.45 23.11 10.21
N TYR A 332 -23.60 22.67 9.71
CA TYR A 332 -24.81 23.49 9.69
C TYR A 332 -25.50 23.55 11.04
N ARG A 333 -25.86 24.76 11.45
CA ARG A 333 -26.88 24.95 12.48
C ARG A 333 -28.24 25.01 11.77
N TYR A 334 -29.02 23.95 11.94
CA TYR A 334 -30.41 23.94 11.54
C TYR A 334 -31.18 24.78 12.55
N ASP A 335 -31.76 25.89 12.11
CA ASP A 335 -32.73 26.66 12.86
C ASP A 335 -34.08 25.90 12.77
N ALA A 336 -34.09 24.70 13.39
CA ALA A 336 -35.25 23.84 13.35
C ALA A 336 -36.34 24.48 14.20
N GLN A 337 -37.37 24.98 13.56
CA GLN A 337 -38.69 24.83 14.12
C GLN A 337 -38.77 23.42 14.69
N ASP A 338 -39.11 23.31 15.98
CA ASP A 338 -39.20 22.03 16.67
C ASP A 338 -39.81 21.00 15.72
N LEU A 339 -39.16 19.87 15.52
CA LEU A 339 -39.68 18.78 14.67
C LEU A 339 -41.12 18.45 15.00
N ARG A 340 -41.49 18.59 16.29
CA ARG A 340 -42.86 18.43 16.80
C ARG A 340 -43.82 19.39 16.10
N GLU A 341 -43.53 20.68 16.09
CA GLU A 341 -44.41 21.69 15.48
C GLU A 341 -44.53 21.50 13.96
N ALA A 342 -43.43 21.14 13.31
CA ALA A 342 -43.43 20.87 11.86
C ALA A 342 -44.33 19.69 11.46
N HIS A 343 -44.44 18.67 12.34
CA HIS A 343 -45.20 17.46 12.06
C HIS A 343 -46.61 17.43 12.73
N LYS A 344 -46.92 18.35 13.63
CA LYS A 344 -48.16 18.38 14.40
C LYS A 344 -49.40 18.25 13.55
N GLN A 345 -49.54 19.05 12.51
CA GLN A 345 -50.68 18.98 11.62
C GLN A 345 -50.78 17.66 10.82
N LEU A 346 -49.64 17.09 10.47
CA LEU A 346 -49.61 15.79 9.77
C LEU A 346 -50.09 14.66 10.70
N VAL A 347 -49.81 14.72 11.98
CA VAL A 347 -50.31 13.76 12.98
C VAL A 347 -51.78 14.00 13.22
N GLU A 348 -52.21 15.23 13.57
CA GLU A 348 -53.56 15.54 14.04
C GLU A 348 -54.60 15.48 12.92
N LYS A 349 -54.25 15.93 11.68
CA LYS A 349 -55.23 16.08 10.57
C LYS A 349 -55.05 15.05 9.45
N HIS A 350 -53.82 14.56 9.24
CA HIS A 350 -53.53 13.68 8.08
C HIS A 350 -53.18 12.25 8.51
N GLY A 351 -53.22 11.94 9.84
CA GLY A 351 -53.05 10.60 10.36
C GLY A 351 -51.65 10.02 10.16
N LEU A 352 -50.61 10.85 10.29
CA LEU A 352 -49.23 10.38 10.36
C LEU A 352 -49.06 9.47 11.56
N SER A 353 -48.44 8.32 11.40
CA SER A 353 -48.34 7.27 12.40
C SER A 353 -47.03 6.49 12.26
N ASP A 354 -46.76 5.57 13.23
CA ASP A 354 -45.58 4.71 13.22
C ASP A 354 -45.38 4.01 11.87
N ARG A 355 -46.43 3.45 11.27
CA ARG A 355 -46.33 2.78 9.98
C ARG A 355 -45.72 3.69 8.87
N HIS A 356 -46.06 4.97 8.88
CA HIS A 356 -45.57 5.92 7.89
C HIS A 356 -44.12 6.31 8.18
N PHE A 357 -43.78 6.48 9.46
CA PHE A 357 -42.41 6.72 9.91
C PHE A 357 -41.50 5.55 9.55
N ASP A 358 -41.93 4.31 9.84
CA ASP A 358 -41.20 3.10 9.48
C ASP A 358 -40.91 3.04 7.99
N ARG A 359 -41.94 3.33 7.16
CA ARG A 359 -41.77 3.32 5.70
C ARG A 359 -40.77 4.37 5.21
N VAL A 360 -40.80 5.56 5.79
CA VAL A 360 -39.81 6.62 5.50
C VAL A 360 -38.39 6.15 5.85
N CYS A 361 -38.21 5.51 7.00
CA CYS A 361 -36.94 4.94 7.43
C CYS A 361 -36.46 3.83 6.50
N GLU A 362 -37.35 2.93 6.04
CA GLU A 362 -37.01 1.89 5.06
C GLU A 362 -36.52 2.49 3.74
N ILE A 363 -37.26 3.49 3.21
CA ILE A 363 -36.88 4.19 1.97
C ILE A 363 -35.53 4.87 2.12
N PHE A 364 -35.26 5.46 3.29
CA PHE A 364 -33.98 6.09 3.57
C PHE A 364 -32.83 5.06 3.61
N LYS A 365 -33.05 3.92 4.27
CA LYS A 365 -32.11 2.79 4.30
C LYS A 365 -31.81 2.25 2.91
N GLU A 366 -32.84 2.03 2.10
CA GLU A 366 -32.71 1.62 0.69
C GLU A 366 -31.87 2.63 -0.13
N THR A 367 -32.10 3.92 0.14
CA THR A 367 -31.36 5.01 -0.53
C THR A 367 -29.89 5.04 -0.16
N ALA A 368 -29.59 4.89 1.12
CA ALA A 368 -28.21 4.83 1.61
C ALA A 368 -27.45 3.62 1.04
N ALA A 369 -28.13 2.46 0.94
CA ALA A 369 -27.55 1.25 0.33
C ALA A 369 -27.29 1.43 -1.18
N GLU A 370 -28.18 2.11 -1.91
CA GLU A 370 -28.00 2.44 -3.33
C GLU A 370 -26.78 3.35 -3.58
N LEU A 371 -26.46 4.20 -2.61
CA LEU A 371 -25.27 5.05 -2.62
C LEU A 371 -24.00 4.32 -2.16
N HIS A 372 -24.07 3.00 -1.92
CA HIS A 372 -22.97 2.17 -1.45
C HIS A 372 -22.36 2.64 -0.12
N ILE A 373 -23.15 3.29 0.75
CA ILE A 373 -22.72 3.64 2.10
C ILE A 373 -22.48 2.33 2.88
N PRO A 374 -21.37 2.18 3.62
CA PRO A 374 -21.09 1.01 4.42
C PRO A 374 -22.21 0.66 5.41
N SER A 375 -22.48 -0.62 5.62
CA SER A 375 -23.61 -1.10 6.45
C SER A 375 -23.60 -0.61 7.89
N ASP A 376 -22.42 -0.53 8.51
CA ASP A 376 -22.23 0.02 9.85
C ASP A 376 -22.59 1.51 9.94
N GLN A 377 -22.26 2.28 8.91
CA GLN A 377 -22.64 3.70 8.83
C GLN A 377 -24.13 3.86 8.55
N ILE A 378 -24.74 2.98 7.75
CA ILE A 378 -26.20 2.96 7.57
C ILE A 378 -26.91 2.68 8.89
N GLU A 379 -26.44 1.73 9.69
CA GLU A 379 -27.01 1.44 11.02
C GLU A 379 -26.91 2.64 11.96
N GLU A 380 -25.80 3.36 11.93
CA GLU A 380 -25.64 4.61 12.70
C GLU A 380 -26.59 5.70 12.20
N MET A 381 -26.73 5.90 10.87
CA MET A 381 -27.71 6.81 10.27
C MET A 381 -29.14 6.47 10.74
N MET A 382 -29.51 5.19 10.70
CA MET A 382 -30.83 4.73 11.13
C MET A 382 -31.05 4.96 12.62
N THR A 383 -30.04 4.77 13.47
CA THR A 383 -30.13 5.08 14.89
C THR A 383 -30.43 6.56 15.15
N VAL A 384 -29.76 7.44 14.41
CA VAL A 384 -30.02 8.90 14.49
C VAL A 384 -31.45 9.23 14.05
N LEU A 385 -31.90 8.67 12.92
CA LEU A 385 -33.27 8.91 12.43
C LEU A 385 -34.32 8.37 13.42
N GLU A 386 -34.13 7.18 13.94
CA GLU A 386 -35.02 6.56 14.91
C GLU A 386 -35.18 7.42 16.19
N SER A 387 -34.11 8.09 16.63
CA SER A 387 -34.14 9.00 17.78
C SER A 387 -35.10 10.19 17.59
N THR A 388 -35.51 10.47 16.35
CA THR A 388 -36.46 11.55 16.04
C THR A 388 -37.93 11.11 16.06
N ARG A 389 -38.23 9.81 16.19
CA ARG A 389 -39.56 9.23 16.06
C ARG A 389 -40.60 9.94 16.93
N ASP A 390 -40.30 10.09 18.23
CA ASP A 390 -41.25 10.69 19.17
C ASP A 390 -41.50 12.19 18.87
N ALA A 391 -40.49 12.90 18.39
CA ALA A 391 -40.65 14.28 17.96
C ALA A 391 -41.52 14.38 16.69
N VAL A 392 -41.30 13.52 15.68
CA VAL A 392 -42.07 13.48 14.43
C VAL A 392 -43.51 13.05 14.69
N LEU A 393 -43.73 12.10 15.58
CA LEU A 393 -45.09 11.59 15.93
C LEU A 393 -45.80 12.36 17.03
N ASN A 394 -45.20 13.45 17.53
CA ASN A 394 -45.76 14.34 18.56
C ASN A 394 -46.13 13.62 19.87
N ARG A 395 -45.32 12.71 20.32
CA ARG A 395 -45.49 11.97 21.58
C ARG A 395 -44.28 12.04 22.48
#